data_d24359991f1d46ccec3b1d2a29de14ac
#
_entry.id   d24359991f1d46ccec3b1d2a29de14ac
#
_cell.length_a   1.000
_cell.length_b   1.000
_cell.length_c   1.000
_cell.angle_alpha   90.00
_cell.angle_beta   90.00
_cell.angle_gamma   90.00
#
_symmetry.space_group_name_H-M   'P 1'
#
loop_
_entity.id
_entity.type
_entity.pdbx_description
1 polymer ?
#
loop_
_entity_poly.entity_id
_entity_poly.type
_entity_poly.pdbx_seq_one_letter_code
_entity_poly.pdbx_strand_id
1 'polypeptide(L)'
;MIKFLIKSSVIFFFFINAYHSQQLSKKMGSHVNGEKYRGSYKNGLKDGFGEWTHPDGDNYRGKFKAGIKRGSGVYTFENGEKYNGYFKRDKKHGLGSYTYNNGEIFKGEFKNNIRDGKGYIIFRGDTTKSGTWLADKFIKKERLKNVKRHLRSTYPKYKKIKSPPELAIISSQLKIENN
;
A
#
# COMPACT_ATOMS: atom_id res chain seq x y z
N MET A 1 38.13 -8.65 -37.74
CA MET A 1 36.73 -9.12 -37.58
C MET A 1 36.43 -9.78 -36.23
N ILE A 2 37.41 -10.28 -35.48
CA ILE A 2 37.19 -11.02 -34.20
C ILE A 2 36.91 -10.10 -32.99
N LYS A 3 37.37 -8.84 -32.96
CA LYS A 3 37.17 -7.91 -31.82
C LYS A 3 35.75 -7.38 -31.65
N PHE A 4 34.88 -7.49 -32.68
CA PHE A 4 33.48 -7.02 -32.60
C PHE A 4 32.54 -8.08 -32.00
N LEU A 5 32.84 -9.36 -32.12
CA LEU A 5 32.03 -10.46 -31.60
C LEU A 5 32.15 -10.62 -30.08
N ILE A 6 33.28 -10.25 -29.46
CA ILE A 6 33.51 -10.37 -28.02
C ILE A 6 32.72 -9.31 -27.23
N LYS A 7 32.56 -8.09 -27.77
CA LYS A 7 31.75 -7.04 -27.11
C LYS A 7 30.25 -7.36 -27.06
N SER A 8 29.75 -8.03 -28.11
CA SER A 8 28.34 -8.42 -28.20
C SER A 8 27.99 -9.53 -27.18
N SER A 9 28.86 -10.52 -27.01
CA SER A 9 28.62 -11.64 -26.06
C SER A 9 28.70 -11.20 -24.59
N VAL A 10 29.59 -10.26 -24.25
CA VAL A 10 29.70 -9.72 -22.88
C VAL A 10 28.47 -8.89 -22.53
N ILE A 11 27.98 -8.05 -23.44
CA ILE A 11 26.77 -7.25 -23.24
C ILE A 11 25.54 -8.18 -23.08
N PHE A 12 25.43 -9.24 -23.88
CA PHE A 12 24.34 -10.22 -23.79
C PHE A 12 24.41 -11.00 -22.48
N PHE A 13 25.60 -11.33 -21.97
CA PHE A 13 25.78 -11.98 -20.66
C PHE A 13 25.38 -11.06 -19.50
N PHE A 14 25.65 -9.75 -19.58
CA PHE A 14 25.20 -8.78 -18.59
C PHE A 14 23.68 -8.60 -18.59
N PHE A 15 23.03 -8.61 -19.76
CA PHE A 15 21.57 -8.55 -19.87
C PHE A 15 20.89 -9.82 -19.34
N ILE A 16 21.46 -11.01 -19.62
CA ILE A 16 20.94 -12.27 -19.07
C ILE A 16 21.10 -12.31 -17.54
N ASN A 17 22.24 -11.89 -17.01
CA ASN A 17 22.44 -11.84 -15.56
C ASN A 17 21.55 -10.78 -14.89
N ALA A 18 21.35 -9.62 -15.51
CA ALA A 18 20.41 -8.60 -15.01
C ALA A 18 18.95 -9.09 -15.08
N TYR A 19 18.58 -9.79 -16.14
CA TYR A 19 17.26 -10.41 -16.27
C TYR A 19 17.05 -11.55 -15.26
N HIS A 20 18.06 -12.40 -15.05
CA HIS A 20 18.05 -13.47 -14.04
C HIS A 20 18.01 -12.91 -12.61
N SER A 21 18.72 -11.83 -12.33
CA SER A 21 18.67 -11.17 -11.02
C SER A 21 17.33 -10.48 -10.76
N GLN A 22 16.65 -9.99 -11.80
CA GLN A 22 15.28 -9.48 -11.70
C GLN A 22 14.25 -10.60 -11.51
N GLN A 23 14.42 -11.76 -12.13
CA GLN A 23 13.57 -12.94 -11.95
C GLN A 23 13.73 -13.54 -10.54
N LEU A 24 14.95 -13.60 -10.00
CA LEU A 24 15.24 -14.08 -8.65
C LEU A 24 14.70 -13.15 -7.54
N SER A 25 14.30 -11.92 -7.87
CA SER A 25 13.71 -10.97 -6.91
C SER A 25 12.23 -11.20 -6.60
N LYS A 26 11.56 -12.12 -7.33
CA LYS A 26 10.16 -12.52 -7.07
C LYS A 26 10.10 -13.86 -6.32
N LYS A 27 10.67 -13.94 -5.15
CA LYS A 27 10.60 -15.17 -4.35
C LYS A 27 9.32 -15.18 -3.50
N MET A 28 8.50 -16.23 -3.66
CA MET A 28 7.52 -16.60 -2.65
C MET A 28 8.28 -17.13 -1.43
N GLY A 29 8.20 -16.41 -0.30
CA GLY A 29 8.77 -16.84 0.97
C GLY A 29 7.65 -17.12 1.97
N SER A 30 7.55 -18.32 2.51
CA SER A 30 6.91 -18.51 3.81
C SER A 30 7.94 -18.14 4.89
N HIS A 31 7.53 -17.35 5.86
CA HIS A 31 8.36 -16.99 7.01
C HIS A 31 8.13 -17.99 8.16
N VAL A 32 9.07 -18.02 9.10
CA VAL A 32 9.14 -18.98 10.22
C VAL A 32 7.87 -19.04 11.08
N ASN A 33 7.03 -18.00 11.06
CA ASN A 33 5.78 -17.88 11.83
C ASN A 33 4.51 -18.10 10.99
N GLY A 34 4.62 -18.71 9.80
CA GLY A 34 3.47 -18.98 8.92
C GLY A 34 3.01 -17.79 8.08
N GLU A 35 3.65 -16.63 8.19
CA GLU A 35 3.41 -15.52 7.27
C GLU A 35 3.74 -15.91 5.82
N LYS A 36 2.93 -15.41 4.88
CA LYS A 36 3.20 -15.55 3.44
C LYS A 36 3.50 -14.18 2.86
N TYR A 37 4.50 -14.11 1.98
CA TYR A 37 4.79 -12.90 1.23
C TYR A 37 5.01 -13.22 -0.25
N ARG A 38 4.36 -12.45 -1.10
CA ARG A 38 4.53 -12.48 -2.55
C ARG A 38 4.85 -11.07 -3.03
N GLY A 39 6.05 -10.85 -3.55
CA GLY A 39 6.46 -9.54 -3.99
C GLY A 39 7.97 -9.41 -4.20
N SER A 40 8.41 -8.17 -4.36
CA SER A 40 9.82 -7.85 -4.64
C SER A 40 10.67 -7.89 -3.36
N TYR A 41 11.89 -8.35 -3.52
CA TYR A 41 12.93 -8.35 -2.48
C TYR A 41 14.14 -7.55 -2.94
N LYS A 42 14.81 -6.92 -1.99
CA LYS A 42 16.13 -6.31 -2.17
C LYS A 42 16.99 -6.65 -0.95
N ASN A 43 18.17 -7.24 -1.19
CA ASN A 43 19.10 -7.68 -0.13
C ASN A 43 18.41 -8.57 0.92
N GLY A 44 17.56 -9.52 0.49
CA GLY A 44 16.83 -10.43 1.37
C GLY A 44 15.65 -9.82 2.14
N LEU A 45 15.37 -8.52 2.00
CA LEU A 45 14.28 -7.83 2.67
C LEU A 45 13.14 -7.51 1.68
N LYS A 46 11.88 -7.52 2.13
CA LYS A 46 10.71 -7.06 1.36
C LYS A 46 10.98 -5.62 0.90
N ASP A 47 11.02 -5.35 -0.41
CA ASP A 47 11.30 -4.01 -0.97
C ASP A 47 10.57 -3.84 -2.30
N GLY A 48 9.80 -2.77 -2.46
CA GLY A 48 8.92 -2.58 -3.60
C GLY A 48 7.47 -2.95 -3.30
N PHE A 49 6.72 -3.38 -4.32
CA PHE A 49 5.33 -3.85 -4.16
C PHE A 49 5.29 -5.30 -3.73
N GLY A 50 4.31 -5.62 -2.85
CA GLY A 50 4.05 -6.98 -2.45
C GLY A 50 2.73 -7.16 -1.73
N GLU A 51 2.36 -8.41 -1.59
CA GLU A 51 1.25 -8.91 -0.80
C GLU A 51 1.79 -9.73 0.37
N TRP A 52 1.33 -9.40 1.56
CA TRP A 52 1.67 -10.08 2.79
C TRP A 52 0.39 -10.59 3.46
N THR A 53 0.41 -11.82 3.91
CA THR A 53 -0.71 -12.45 4.63
C THR A 53 -0.19 -13.02 5.94
N HIS A 54 -0.88 -12.69 7.02
CA HIS A 54 -0.65 -13.26 8.35
C HIS A 54 -1.51 -14.51 8.57
N PRO A 55 -1.06 -15.50 9.35
CA PRO A 55 -1.87 -16.68 9.68
C PRO A 55 -3.23 -16.37 10.29
N ASP A 56 -3.34 -15.27 11.05
CA ASP A 56 -4.60 -14.82 11.68
C ASP A 56 -5.62 -14.28 10.66
N GLY A 57 -5.27 -14.15 9.36
CA GLY A 57 -6.18 -13.66 8.33
C GLY A 57 -5.92 -12.23 7.88
N ASP A 58 -5.08 -11.47 8.59
CA ASP A 58 -4.69 -10.12 8.17
C ASP A 58 -3.95 -10.16 6.82
N ASN A 59 -4.28 -9.24 5.93
CA ASN A 59 -3.64 -9.10 4.63
C ASN A 59 -3.20 -7.65 4.37
N TYR A 60 -2.00 -7.48 3.81
CA TYR A 60 -1.52 -6.20 3.32
C TYR A 60 -1.06 -6.29 1.87
N ARG A 61 -1.54 -5.38 1.04
CA ARG A 61 -1.10 -5.21 -0.35
C ARG A 61 -0.61 -3.78 -0.53
N GLY A 62 0.68 -3.60 -0.80
CA GLY A 62 1.24 -2.26 -0.90
C GLY A 62 2.75 -2.23 -0.97
N LYS A 63 3.29 -1.03 -0.74
CA LYS A 63 4.74 -0.79 -0.80
C LYS A 63 5.43 -1.21 0.49
N PHE A 64 6.58 -1.88 0.30
CA PHE A 64 7.54 -2.18 1.35
C PHE A 64 8.86 -1.44 1.08
N LYS A 65 9.59 -1.15 2.14
CA LYS A 65 10.97 -0.66 2.08
C LYS A 65 11.76 -1.27 3.22
N ALA A 66 12.81 -2.02 2.87
CA ALA A 66 13.66 -2.71 3.85
C ALA A 66 12.85 -3.50 4.89
N GLY A 67 11.88 -4.31 4.45
CA GLY A 67 11.03 -5.16 5.27
C GLY A 67 9.78 -4.50 5.86
N ILE A 68 9.68 -3.16 5.90
CA ILE A 68 8.62 -2.39 6.55
C ILE A 68 7.61 -1.80 5.56
N LYS A 69 6.31 -1.76 5.95
CA LYS A 69 5.24 -1.12 5.15
C LYS A 69 5.50 0.38 5.08
N ARG A 70 5.56 0.93 3.85
CA ARG A 70 5.83 2.34 3.60
C ARG A 70 5.17 2.81 2.30
N GLY A 71 4.62 4.04 2.30
CA GLY A 71 3.92 4.57 1.13
C GLY A 71 2.49 4.06 1.06
N SER A 72 1.92 3.97 -0.14
CA SER A 72 0.53 3.56 -0.34
C SER A 72 0.34 2.05 -0.18
N GLY A 73 -0.80 1.66 0.42
CA GLY A 73 -1.18 0.26 0.56
C GLY A 73 -2.61 0.10 1.08
N VAL A 74 -3.10 -1.13 0.98
CA VAL A 74 -4.38 -1.56 1.53
C VAL A 74 -4.08 -2.62 2.57
N TYR A 75 -4.62 -2.44 3.77
CA TYR A 75 -4.61 -3.43 4.85
C TYR A 75 -6.04 -3.91 5.06
N THR A 76 -6.24 -5.19 4.99
CA THR A 76 -7.51 -5.84 5.33
C THR A 76 -7.28 -6.62 6.61
N PHE A 77 -8.05 -6.33 7.63
CA PHE A 77 -8.02 -7.02 8.92
C PHE A 77 -8.80 -8.33 8.82
N GLU A 78 -8.48 -9.30 9.68
CA GLU A 78 -9.19 -10.57 9.80
C GLU A 78 -10.70 -10.36 9.92
N ASN A 79 -11.11 -9.38 10.74
CA ASN A 79 -12.51 -9.04 10.94
C ASN A 79 -13.22 -8.39 9.74
N GLY A 80 -12.54 -8.22 8.59
CA GLY A 80 -13.08 -7.63 7.37
C GLY A 80 -12.96 -6.10 7.27
N GLU A 81 -12.59 -5.41 8.34
CA GLU A 81 -12.30 -3.98 8.28
C GLU A 81 -11.13 -3.69 7.33
N LYS A 82 -11.10 -2.49 6.76
CA LYS A 82 -10.11 -2.18 5.73
C LYS A 82 -9.56 -0.77 5.87
N TYR A 83 -8.24 -0.67 5.82
CA TYR A 83 -7.56 0.61 5.66
C TYR A 83 -6.94 0.71 4.27
N ASN A 84 -7.22 1.80 3.56
CA ASN A 84 -6.61 2.14 2.28
C ASN A 84 -5.97 3.52 2.41
N GLY A 85 -4.64 3.60 2.41
CA GLY A 85 -3.95 4.86 2.65
C GLY A 85 -2.44 4.74 2.68
N TYR A 86 -1.83 5.74 3.30
CA TYR A 86 -0.38 5.79 3.46
C TYR A 86 0.08 5.10 4.75
N PHE A 87 1.24 4.45 4.64
CA PHE A 87 1.96 3.82 5.75
C PHE A 87 3.32 4.49 5.94
N LYS A 88 3.74 4.60 7.19
CA LYS A 88 5.07 5.03 7.61
C LYS A 88 5.53 4.16 8.76
N ARG A 89 6.61 3.39 8.56
CA ARG A 89 7.16 2.45 9.56
C ARG A 89 6.07 1.52 10.11
N ASP A 90 5.41 0.77 9.22
CA ASP A 90 4.31 -0.17 9.48
C ASP A 90 3.01 0.44 10.05
N LYS A 91 2.98 1.73 10.33
CA LYS A 91 1.83 2.43 10.94
C LYS A 91 1.02 3.18 9.88
N LYS A 92 -0.31 3.19 10.00
CA LYS A 92 -1.20 4.09 9.23
C LYS A 92 -0.76 5.53 9.48
N HIS A 93 -0.55 6.31 8.40
CA HIS A 93 -0.01 7.66 8.50
C HIS A 93 -0.45 8.51 7.31
N GLY A 94 -0.59 9.84 7.49
CA GLY A 94 -1.03 10.73 6.42
C GLY A 94 -2.48 10.48 6.02
N LEU A 95 -2.82 10.66 4.75
CA LEU A 95 -4.18 10.51 4.28
C LEU A 95 -4.55 9.05 4.05
N GLY A 96 -5.74 8.65 4.53
CA GLY A 96 -6.30 7.32 4.34
C GLY A 96 -7.81 7.26 4.47
N SER A 97 -8.34 6.11 4.11
CA SER A 97 -9.74 5.73 4.28
C SER A 97 -9.81 4.46 5.11
N TYR A 98 -10.60 4.45 6.16
CA TYR A 98 -10.86 3.29 6.99
C TYR A 98 -12.33 2.90 6.88
N THR A 99 -12.58 1.66 6.48
CA THR A 99 -13.92 1.07 6.39
C THR A 99 -14.14 0.18 7.59
N TYR A 100 -15.15 0.48 8.38
CA TYR A 100 -15.56 -0.27 9.57
C TYR A 100 -16.58 -1.35 9.22
N ASN A 101 -16.72 -2.37 10.06
CA ASN A 101 -17.70 -3.46 9.88
C ASN A 101 -19.15 -2.99 9.93
N ASN A 102 -19.42 -1.88 10.64
CA ASN A 102 -20.75 -1.28 10.68
C ASN A 102 -21.14 -0.52 9.40
N GLY A 103 -20.25 -0.47 8.41
CA GLY A 103 -20.44 0.25 7.15
C GLY A 103 -20.05 1.72 7.17
N GLU A 104 -19.58 2.25 8.30
CA GLU A 104 -19.00 3.58 8.34
C GLU A 104 -17.67 3.62 7.60
N ILE A 105 -17.38 4.74 6.93
CA ILE A 105 -16.11 4.98 6.27
C ILE A 105 -15.56 6.31 6.78
N PHE A 106 -14.45 6.26 7.52
CA PHE A 106 -13.67 7.46 7.82
C PHE A 106 -12.73 7.77 6.66
N LYS A 107 -12.69 9.03 6.23
CA LYS A 107 -11.71 9.55 5.26
C LYS A 107 -11.03 10.76 5.87
N GLY A 108 -9.69 10.68 6.08
CA GLY A 108 -8.98 11.75 6.75
C GLY A 108 -7.54 11.43 7.07
N GLU A 109 -7.01 12.22 7.99
CA GLU A 109 -5.62 12.16 8.42
C GLU A 109 -5.41 11.13 9.53
N PHE A 110 -4.33 10.37 9.39
CA PHE A 110 -3.85 9.39 10.36
C PHE A 110 -2.44 9.74 10.81
N LYS A 111 -2.15 9.51 12.07
CA LYS A 111 -0.82 9.64 12.65
C LYS A 111 -0.57 8.46 13.59
N ASN A 112 0.41 7.61 13.22
CA ASN A 112 0.81 6.44 14.03
C ASN A 112 -0.37 5.53 14.41
N ASN A 113 -1.21 5.15 13.42
CA ASN A 113 -2.37 4.28 13.50
C ASN A 113 -3.68 4.94 13.96
N ILE A 114 -3.67 6.12 14.55
CA ILE A 114 -4.84 6.82 15.09
C ILE A 114 -5.31 7.93 14.15
N ARG A 115 -6.60 8.30 14.21
CA ARG A 115 -7.15 9.47 13.51
C ARG A 115 -6.66 10.73 14.22
N ASP A 116 -5.91 11.55 13.51
CA ASP A 116 -5.31 12.77 14.05
C ASP A 116 -5.18 13.81 12.92
N GLY A 117 -5.98 14.86 12.98
CA GLY A 117 -6.10 15.88 11.95
C GLY A 117 -7.52 16.00 11.37
N LYS A 118 -7.62 16.48 10.13
CA LYS A 118 -8.90 16.68 9.44
C LYS A 118 -9.44 15.38 8.84
N GLY A 119 -10.77 15.21 8.92
CA GLY A 119 -11.41 14.06 8.31
C GLY A 119 -12.94 14.18 8.30
N TYR A 120 -13.58 13.17 7.75
CA TYR A 120 -15.03 13.04 7.72
C TYR A 120 -15.46 11.58 7.69
N ILE A 121 -16.63 11.29 8.27
CA ILE A 121 -17.26 9.97 8.26
C ILE A 121 -18.41 9.98 7.26
N ILE A 122 -18.48 8.91 6.46
CA ILE A 122 -19.59 8.60 5.56
C ILE A 122 -20.29 7.35 6.09
N PHE A 123 -21.62 7.38 6.12
CA PHE A 123 -22.44 6.22 6.39
C PHE A 123 -23.63 6.20 5.42
N ARG A 124 -23.84 5.08 4.71
CA ARG A 124 -24.88 4.91 3.69
C ARG A 124 -24.91 6.03 2.62
N GLY A 125 -23.72 6.54 2.26
CA GLY A 125 -23.57 7.61 1.26
C GLY A 125 -23.56 9.03 1.83
N ASP A 126 -24.09 9.25 3.03
CA ASP A 126 -24.17 10.57 3.66
C ASP A 126 -22.99 10.86 4.58
N THR A 127 -22.61 12.12 4.65
CA THR A 127 -21.56 12.56 5.59
C THR A 127 -22.18 12.83 6.96
N THR A 128 -21.95 11.96 7.90
CA THR A 128 -22.48 12.04 9.27
C THR A 128 -21.66 12.94 10.19
N LYS A 129 -20.34 13.00 9.98
CA LYS A 129 -19.41 13.81 10.76
C LYS A 129 -18.35 14.42 9.87
N SER A 130 -18.01 15.70 10.05
CA SER A 130 -16.83 16.30 9.42
C SER A 130 -16.18 17.34 10.32
N GLY A 131 -14.84 17.35 10.38
CA GLY A 131 -14.10 18.26 11.25
C GLY A 131 -12.71 17.78 11.60
N THR A 132 -12.33 17.98 12.85
CA THR A 132 -11.00 17.66 13.39
C THR A 132 -11.09 16.52 14.40
N TRP A 133 -10.15 15.59 14.30
CA TRP A 133 -9.89 14.51 15.24
C TRP A 133 -8.55 14.74 15.94
N LEU A 134 -8.46 14.39 17.19
CA LEU A 134 -7.22 14.33 17.97
C LEU A 134 -7.24 13.05 18.80
N ALA A 135 -6.21 12.21 18.63
CA ALA A 135 -6.07 10.94 19.33
C ALA A 135 -7.38 10.09 19.24
N ASP A 136 -7.91 9.90 18.02
CA ASP A 136 -9.16 9.21 17.69
C ASP A 136 -10.46 9.87 18.19
N LYS A 137 -10.38 10.96 18.95
CA LYS A 137 -11.55 11.70 19.45
C LYS A 137 -11.96 12.80 18.47
N PHE A 138 -13.27 12.91 18.19
CA PHE A 138 -13.82 14.03 17.42
C PHE A 138 -13.91 15.27 18.33
N ILE A 139 -13.10 16.29 18.01
CA ILE A 139 -12.96 17.47 18.88
C ILE A 139 -13.61 18.74 18.33
N LYS A 140 -13.79 18.83 17.00
CA LYS A 140 -14.34 20.05 16.39
C LYS A 140 -15.10 19.74 15.12
N LYS A 141 -16.36 20.19 15.04
CA LYS A 141 -17.19 20.15 13.82
C LYS A 141 -16.73 21.25 12.83
N GLU A 142 -16.63 20.89 11.56
CA GLU A 142 -16.30 21.84 10.48
C GLU A 142 -17.13 21.53 9.24
N ARG A 143 -17.34 22.55 8.38
CA ARG A 143 -18.04 22.37 7.10
C ARG A 143 -17.25 21.39 6.21
N LEU A 144 -17.92 20.38 5.67
CA LEU A 144 -17.34 19.33 4.83
C LEU A 144 -16.49 19.90 3.68
N LYS A 145 -16.95 21.02 3.03
CA LYS A 145 -16.20 21.67 1.97
C LYS A 145 -14.81 22.16 2.40
N ASN A 146 -14.70 22.64 3.65
CA ASN A 146 -13.42 23.13 4.20
C ASN A 146 -12.49 21.95 4.51
N VAL A 147 -13.01 20.88 5.13
CA VAL A 147 -12.26 19.66 5.38
C VAL A 147 -11.75 19.06 4.07
N LYS A 148 -12.62 18.89 3.06
CA LYS A 148 -12.21 18.37 1.75
C LYS A 148 -11.17 19.26 1.06
N ARG A 149 -11.27 20.59 1.21
CA ARG A 149 -10.29 21.55 0.66
C ARG A 149 -8.92 21.33 1.32
N HIS A 150 -8.88 21.28 2.66
CA HIS A 150 -7.65 21.02 3.41
C HIS A 150 -6.99 19.71 2.96
N LEU A 151 -7.73 18.59 2.94
CA LEU A 151 -7.19 17.29 2.55
C LEU A 151 -6.62 17.29 1.11
N ARG A 152 -7.27 18.01 0.19
CA ARG A 152 -6.79 18.13 -1.21
C ARG A 152 -5.52 18.99 -1.33
N SER A 153 -5.41 20.06 -0.55
CA SER A 153 -4.22 20.94 -0.57
C SER A 153 -3.03 20.29 0.11
N THR A 154 -3.26 19.62 1.23
CA THR A 154 -2.19 18.95 1.99
C THR A 154 -1.67 17.69 1.29
N TYR A 155 -2.57 16.98 0.57
CA TYR A 155 -2.23 15.72 -0.10
C TYR A 155 -2.57 15.74 -1.62
N PRO A 156 -1.91 16.57 -2.43
CA PRO A 156 -2.26 16.75 -3.85
C PRO A 156 -2.11 15.47 -4.69
N LYS A 157 -1.22 14.56 -4.30
CA LYS A 157 -1.01 13.27 -4.98
C LYS A 157 -2.14 12.27 -4.73
N TYR A 158 -2.99 12.48 -3.74
CA TYR A 158 -4.08 11.57 -3.40
C TYR A 158 -5.21 11.54 -4.44
N LYS A 159 -5.35 12.55 -5.29
CA LYS A 159 -6.29 12.54 -6.42
C LYS A 159 -6.08 11.36 -7.38
N LYS A 160 -4.90 10.77 -7.40
CA LYS A 160 -4.51 9.66 -8.27
C LYS A 160 -4.71 8.27 -7.64
N ILE A 161 -5.04 8.17 -6.34
CA ILE A 161 -5.25 6.87 -5.68
C ILE A 161 -6.74 6.51 -5.73
N LYS A 162 -7.30 6.34 -6.94
CA LYS A 162 -8.60 5.66 -7.12
C LYS A 162 -8.48 4.14 -6.92
N SER A 163 -7.38 3.58 -7.18
CA SER A 163 -6.81 2.27 -6.85
C SER A 163 -5.36 2.42 -7.25
N PRO A 164 -4.37 1.96 -6.49
CA PRO A 164 -3.01 2.03 -6.98
C PRO A 164 -2.98 1.30 -8.33
N PRO A 165 -2.62 1.95 -9.46
CA PRO A 165 -2.58 1.29 -10.77
C PRO A 165 -1.66 0.07 -10.77
N GLU A 166 -0.72 0.03 -9.85
CA GLU A 166 0.19 -1.08 -9.61
C GLU A 166 -0.48 -2.29 -8.93
N LEU A 167 -1.61 -2.13 -8.21
CA LEU A 167 -2.42 -3.27 -7.72
C LEU A 167 -3.21 -3.93 -8.86
N ALA A 168 -3.62 -3.16 -9.88
CA ALA A 168 -4.23 -3.70 -11.08
C ALA A 168 -3.23 -4.52 -11.91
N ILE A 169 -1.97 -4.08 -11.98
CA ILE A 169 -0.88 -4.81 -12.69
C ILE A 169 -0.56 -6.12 -11.97
N ILE A 170 -0.47 -6.12 -10.63
CA ILE A 170 -0.24 -7.36 -9.86
C ILE A 170 -1.40 -8.34 -10.07
N SER A 171 -2.65 -7.88 -10.05
CA SER A 171 -3.81 -8.75 -10.28
C SER A 171 -3.90 -9.29 -11.71
N SER A 172 -3.45 -8.54 -12.72
CA SER A 172 -3.37 -9.01 -14.10
C SER A 172 -2.24 -10.01 -14.31
N GLN A 173 -1.09 -9.81 -13.68
CA GLN A 173 0.03 -10.76 -13.73
C GLN A 173 -0.29 -12.07 -13.00
N LEU A 174 -1.07 -12.01 -11.90
CA LEU A 174 -1.56 -13.19 -11.18
C LEU A 174 -2.52 -14.05 -11.98
N LYS A 175 -3.32 -13.47 -12.90
CA LYS A 175 -4.23 -14.21 -13.79
C LYS A 175 -3.50 -14.98 -14.89
N ILE A 176 -2.33 -14.51 -15.31
CA ILE A 176 -1.54 -15.14 -16.38
C ILE A 176 -0.80 -16.39 -15.87
N GLU A 177 -0.46 -16.44 -14.59
CA GLU A 177 0.27 -17.57 -13.99
C GLU A 177 -0.65 -18.73 -13.53
N ASN A 178 -1.99 -18.57 -13.60
CA ASN A 178 -2.98 -19.58 -13.21
C ASN A 178 -3.75 -20.18 -14.42
N ASN A 179 -3.32 -19.88 -15.67
CA ASN A 179 -3.71 -20.52 -16.92
C ASN A 179 -2.47 -21.26 -17.49
#